data_3f42512f63a256102a17601ebdcc63e5
#
_entry.id   3f42512f63a256102a17601ebdcc63e5
#
_cell.length_a   1.000
_cell.length_b   1.000
_cell.length_c   1.000
_cell.angle_alpha   90.00
_cell.angle_beta   90.00
_cell.angle_gamma   90.00
#
_symmetry.space_group_name_H-M   'P 1'
#
loop_
_entity.id
_entity.type
_entity.pdbx_description
1 polymer ?
#
loop_
_entity_poly.entity_id
_entity_poly.type
_entity_poly.pdbx_seq_one_letter_code
_entity_poly.pdbx_strand_id
1 'polypeptide(L)'
;MYDYMPITVFDGSFRPAFVVAVDVAGIQLFGERNNIQEYAEHVNLCIDHHGSNSGYAYETLVDDGAAAAAELLTTLIPEMGAKITPEIASCLYTGVATDTGCFRFSNTTAETHKAAAALIEAGADVERLNERLFESRSHARVIAERMALESLEFCLLY
;
A
#
# COMPACT_ATOMS: atom_id res chain seq x y z
N MET A 1 -11.29 -6.16 17.34
CA MET A 1 -9.85 -6.50 17.32
C MET A 1 -9.67 -7.26 16.01
N TYR A 2 -9.19 -6.59 14.94
CA TYR A 2 -8.76 -7.35 13.77
C TYR A 2 -7.52 -8.07 14.25
N ASP A 3 -7.62 -9.39 14.42
CA ASP A 3 -6.45 -10.23 14.50
C ASP A 3 -5.75 -10.04 13.15
N TYR A 4 -4.69 -9.22 13.16
CA TYR A 4 -3.75 -9.23 12.06
C TYR A 4 -3.37 -10.69 11.86
N MET A 5 -3.70 -11.24 10.70
CA MET A 5 -3.06 -12.48 10.32
C MET A 5 -1.56 -12.23 10.50
N PRO A 6 -0.88 -13.00 11.34
CA PRO A 6 0.54 -12.78 11.51
C PRO A 6 1.12 -12.84 10.10
N ILE A 7 1.86 -11.78 9.72
CA ILE A 7 2.75 -11.87 8.56
C ILE A 7 3.65 -13.05 8.91
N THR A 8 3.34 -14.21 8.38
CA THR A 8 4.15 -15.39 8.59
C THR A 8 5.49 -15.10 7.96
N VAL A 9 6.51 -14.99 8.81
CA VAL A 9 7.87 -14.93 8.32
C VAL A 9 8.07 -16.21 7.51
N PHE A 10 8.41 -16.04 6.24
CA PHE A 10 8.67 -17.17 5.36
C PHE A 10 9.81 -18.01 5.96
N ASP A 11 9.52 -19.25 6.29
CA ASP A 11 10.46 -20.19 6.92
C ASP A 11 11.20 -21.10 5.91
N GLY A 12 10.97 -20.86 4.60
CA GLY A 12 11.55 -21.67 3.54
C GLY A 12 10.79 -22.96 3.24
N SER A 13 9.74 -23.30 4.01
CA SER A 13 8.99 -24.55 3.84
C SER A 13 7.95 -24.48 2.69
N PHE A 14 7.47 -23.28 2.38
CA PHE A 14 6.48 -23.07 1.34
C PHE A 14 7.14 -22.83 -0.03
N ARG A 15 6.66 -23.50 -1.07
CA ARG A 15 7.09 -23.29 -2.46
C ARG A 15 5.89 -22.74 -3.26
N PRO A 16 5.83 -21.43 -3.50
CA PRO A 16 4.72 -20.85 -4.27
C PRO A 16 4.77 -21.35 -5.71
N ALA A 17 3.59 -21.70 -6.25
CA ALA A 17 3.44 -22.01 -7.67
C ALA A 17 3.37 -20.72 -8.52
N PHE A 18 3.00 -19.61 -7.90
CA PHE A 18 2.85 -18.32 -8.55
C PHE A 18 3.16 -17.20 -7.53
N VAL A 19 3.99 -16.25 -7.93
CA VAL A 19 4.40 -15.12 -7.08
C VAL A 19 3.85 -13.82 -7.69
N VAL A 20 3.08 -13.09 -6.89
CA VAL A 20 2.56 -11.77 -7.25
C VAL A 20 3.23 -10.72 -6.36
N ALA A 21 3.84 -9.74 -6.98
CA ALA A 21 4.29 -8.52 -6.31
C ALA A 21 3.24 -7.42 -6.49
N VAL A 22 2.94 -6.72 -5.43
CA VAL A 22 2.02 -5.58 -5.45
C VAL A 22 2.71 -4.38 -4.84
N ASP A 23 2.67 -3.25 -5.54
CA ASP A 23 3.22 -1.98 -5.06
C ASP A 23 4.75 -2.02 -4.82
N VAL A 24 5.47 -2.71 -5.71
CA VAL A 24 6.92 -2.86 -5.64
C VAL A 24 7.54 -2.46 -6.97
N ALA A 25 8.12 -1.25 -7.03
CA ALA A 25 8.65 -0.68 -8.26
C ALA A 25 9.96 -1.32 -8.75
N GLY A 26 10.65 -2.09 -7.91
CA GLY A 26 11.91 -2.73 -8.30
C GLY A 26 12.36 -3.80 -7.31
N ILE A 27 13.14 -4.75 -7.81
CA ILE A 27 13.61 -5.93 -7.07
C ILE A 27 14.34 -5.58 -5.76
N GLN A 28 15.04 -4.45 -5.72
CA GLN A 28 15.79 -3.98 -4.54
C GLN A 28 14.87 -3.62 -3.36
N LEU A 29 13.58 -3.38 -3.60
CA LEU A 29 12.60 -3.02 -2.56
C LEU A 29 12.11 -4.22 -1.74
N PHE A 30 12.37 -5.45 -2.19
CA PHE A 30 12.04 -6.64 -1.40
C PHE A 30 12.90 -6.78 -0.13
N GLY A 31 14.04 -6.08 -0.06
CA GLY A 31 14.95 -6.15 1.06
C GLY A 31 15.73 -7.46 1.15
N GLU A 32 16.57 -7.57 2.19
CA GLU A 32 17.48 -8.73 2.35
C GLU A 32 16.98 -9.75 3.38
N ARG A 33 15.86 -9.46 4.05
CA ARG A 33 15.35 -10.31 5.15
C ARG A 33 14.47 -11.45 4.62
N ASN A 34 14.50 -12.58 5.31
CA ASN A 34 13.57 -13.70 5.14
C ASN A 34 13.68 -14.47 3.81
N ASN A 35 14.87 -14.51 3.19
CA ASN A 35 15.09 -15.19 1.90
C ASN A 35 14.12 -14.74 0.78
N ILE A 36 13.53 -13.56 0.92
CA ILE A 36 12.57 -13.03 -0.03
C ILE A 36 13.19 -12.81 -1.40
N GLN A 37 14.52 -12.60 -1.44
CA GLN A 37 15.27 -12.45 -2.70
C GLN A 37 15.17 -13.68 -3.61
N GLU A 38 15.06 -14.90 -3.04
CA GLU A 38 14.84 -16.13 -3.83
C GLU A 38 13.55 -16.04 -4.65
N TYR A 39 12.52 -15.33 -4.14
CA TYR A 39 11.25 -15.13 -4.85
C TYR A 39 11.25 -13.87 -5.69
N ALA A 40 12.00 -12.85 -5.30
CA ALA A 40 12.12 -11.60 -6.03
C ALA A 40 12.65 -11.80 -7.46
N GLU A 41 13.52 -12.81 -7.64
CA GLU A 41 14.04 -13.22 -8.96
C GLU A 41 13.03 -14.02 -9.80
N HIS A 42 11.90 -14.44 -9.22
CA HIS A 42 10.90 -15.31 -9.84
C HIS A 42 9.47 -14.76 -9.72
N VAL A 43 9.33 -13.43 -9.71
CA VAL A 43 8.00 -12.80 -9.70
C VAL A 43 7.31 -13.05 -11.03
N ASN A 44 6.15 -13.71 -10.97
CA ASN A 44 5.36 -14.00 -12.17
C ASN A 44 4.55 -12.80 -12.63
N LEU A 45 3.99 -12.04 -11.70
CA LEU A 45 3.18 -10.85 -11.99
C LEU A 45 3.53 -9.73 -11.03
N CYS A 46 3.76 -8.53 -11.55
CA CYS A 46 3.82 -7.30 -10.77
C CYS A 46 2.61 -6.42 -11.10
N ILE A 47 1.90 -5.97 -10.07
CA ILE A 47 0.82 -4.97 -10.18
C ILE A 47 1.29 -3.72 -9.44
N ASP A 48 1.45 -2.61 -10.16
CA ASP A 48 2.08 -1.42 -9.61
C ASP A 48 1.49 -0.13 -10.20
N HIS A 49 1.69 0.98 -9.54
CA HIS A 49 1.31 2.31 -9.99
C HIS A 49 2.51 3.27 -10.15
N HIS A 50 3.72 2.81 -9.89
CA HIS A 50 4.92 3.63 -10.01
C HIS A 50 5.41 3.68 -11.46
N GLY A 51 5.42 4.86 -12.08
CA GLY A 51 6.01 5.06 -13.42
C GLY A 51 7.52 4.73 -13.49
N SER A 52 8.19 4.60 -12.34
CA SER A 52 9.58 4.17 -12.23
C SER A 52 9.77 2.66 -12.13
N ASN A 53 8.70 1.87 -12.27
CA ASN A 53 8.79 0.40 -12.21
C ASN A 53 9.81 -0.13 -13.21
N SER A 54 10.70 -1.01 -12.76
CA SER A 54 11.81 -1.52 -13.56
C SER A 54 11.44 -2.70 -14.48
N GLY A 55 10.20 -3.18 -14.45
CA GLY A 55 9.75 -4.32 -15.26
C GLY A 55 10.46 -5.63 -14.92
N TYR A 56 10.74 -5.87 -13.66
CA TYR A 56 11.51 -7.03 -13.19
C TYR A 56 10.72 -8.35 -13.15
N ALA A 57 9.39 -8.29 -13.18
CA ALA A 57 8.52 -9.47 -13.19
C ALA A 57 8.37 -10.03 -14.61
N TYR A 58 7.94 -11.31 -14.70
CA TYR A 58 7.66 -11.92 -15.99
C TYR A 58 6.53 -11.19 -16.74
N GLU A 59 5.46 -10.85 -16.03
CA GLU A 59 4.40 -9.98 -16.51
C GLU A 59 4.28 -8.77 -15.58
N THR A 60 4.08 -7.58 -16.13
CA THR A 60 3.99 -6.34 -15.34
C THR A 60 2.79 -5.53 -15.79
N LEU A 61 1.89 -5.25 -14.86
CA LEU A 61 0.77 -4.33 -15.02
C LEU A 61 1.08 -3.05 -14.24
N VAL A 62 1.41 -1.98 -14.96
CA VAL A 62 1.67 -0.65 -14.36
C VAL A 62 0.66 0.35 -14.92
N ASP A 63 0.03 1.10 -14.03
CA ASP A 63 -0.76 2.28 -14.38
C ASP A 63 -0.29 3.46 -13.53
N ASP A 64 0.55 4.32 -14.10
CA ASP A 64 1.10 5.49 -13.44
C ASP A 64 0.10 6.67 -13.30
N GLY A 65 -1.09 6.51 -13.88
CA GLY A 65 -2.24 7.40 -13.66
C GLY A 65 -3.04 7.06 -12.40
N ALA A 66 -2.90 5.84 -11.86
CA ALA A 66 -3.56 5.43 -10.63
C ALA A 66 -2.86 6.03 -9.40
N ALA A 67 -3.63 6.45 -8.41
CA ALA A 67 -3.08 7.05 -7.19
C ALA A 67 -2.43 6.04 -6.25
N ALA A 68 -2.78 4.76 -6.38
CA ALA A 68 -2.30 3.67 -5.54
C ALA A 68 -2.45 2.32 -6.26
N ALA A 69 -1.59 1.35 -6.00
CA ALA A 69 -1.79 -0.04 -6.46
C ALA A 69 -3.12 -0.62 -5.95
N ALA A 70 -3.59 -0.20 -4.77
CA ALA A 70 -4.89 -0.56 -4.21
C ALA A 70 -6.08 -0.06 -5.05
N GLU A 71 -5.95 1.07 -5.77
CA GLU A 71 -6.95 1.54 -6.73
C GLU A 71 -7.12 0.55 -7.87
N LEU A 72 -6.02 0.05 -8.45
CA LEU A 72 -6.04 -0.98 -9.49
C LEU A 72 -6.68 -2.27 -8.99
N LEU A 73 -6.32 -2.72 -7.81
CA LEU A 73 -6.86 -3.94 -7.21
C LEU A 73 -8.37 -3.86 -6.93
N THR A 74 -8.90 -2.66 -6.68
CA THR A 74 -10.35 -2.45 -6.50
C THR A 74 -11.13 -2.84 -7.75
N THR A 75 -10.55 -2.69 -8.94
CA THR A 75 -11.14 -3.11 -10.21
C THR A 75 -10.78 -4.56 -10.55
N LEU A 76 -9.52 -4.93 -10.39
CA LEU A 76 -9.01 -6.25 -10.82
C LEU A 76 -9.62 -7.41 -10.03
N ILE A 77 -9.81 -7.28 -8.72
CA ILE A 77 -10.36 -8.36 -7.89
C ILE A 77 -11.75 -8.80 -8.36
N PRO A 78 -12.72 -7.89 -8.61
CA PRO A 78 -14.01 -8.27 -9.19
C PRO A 78 -13.91 -8.85 -10.61
N GLU A 79 -13.03 -8.33 -11.46
CA GLU A 79 -12.82 -8.85 -12.82
C GLU A 79 -12.29 -10.29 -12.83
N MET A 80 -11.50 -10.66 -11.81
CA MET A 80 -11.08 -12.05 -11.59
C MET A 80 -12.19 -12.95 -11.01
N GLY A 81 -13.39 -12.41 -10.80
CA GLY A 81 -14.55 -13.16 -10.26
C GLY A 81 -14.54 -13.29 -8.73
N ALA A 82 -13.66 -12.59 -8.02
CA ALA A 82 -13.62 -12.57 -6.57
C ALA A 82 -14.45 -11.41 -6.00
N LYS A 83 -15.02 -11.61 -4.81
CA LYS A 83 -15.80 -10.58 -4.13
C LYS A 83 -14.91 -9.81 -3.15
N ILE A 84 -15.00 -8.49 -3.18
CA ILE A 84 -14.39 -7.64 -2.16
C ILE A 84 -15.25 -7.75 -0.88
N THR A 85 -14.68 -8.37 0.17
CA THR A 85 -15.29 -8.43 1.49
C THR A 85 -15.00 -7.13 2.27
N PRO A 86 -15.71 -6.84 3.38
CA PRO A 86 -15.42 -5.66 4.21
C PRO A 86 -13.97 -5.58 4.69
N GLU A 87 -13.34 -6.73 4.96
CA GLU A 87 -11.93 -6.81 5.37
C GLU A 87 -11.00 -6.44 4.22
N ILE A 88 -11.25 -7.00 3.02
CA ILE A 88 -10.49 -6.65 1.81
C ILE A 88 -10.69 -5.17 1.48
N ALA A 89 -11.93 -4.68 1.55
CA ALA A 89 -12.25 -3.28 1.32
C ALA A 89 -11.49 -2.35 2.28
N SER A 90 -11.41 -2.71 3.56
CA SER A 90 -10.66 -1.96 4.56
C SER A 90 -9.15 -1.93 4.28
N CYS A 91 -8.58 -3.05 3.83
CA CYS A 91 -7.17 -3.10 3.41
C CYS A 91 -6.90 -2.24 2.18
N LEU A 92 -7.74 -2.35 1.13
CA LEU A 92 -7.59 -1.56 -0.09
C LEU A 92 -7.80 -0.06 0.18
N TYR A 93 -8.80 0.29 0.99
CA TYR A 93 -9.01 1.68 1.39
C TYR A 93 -7.80 2.25 2.13
N THR A 94 -7.16 1.44 2.97
CA THR A 94 -5.92 1.86 3.65
C THR A 94 -4.84 2.22 2.63
N GLY A 95 -4.61 1.40 1.61
CA GLY A 95 -3.64 1.68 0.55
C GLY A 95 -3.96 2.98 -0.20
N VAL A 96 -5.22 3.14 -0.66
CA VAL A 96 -5.64 4.37 -1.34
C VAL A 96 -5.47 5.60 -0.44
N ALA A 97 -5.89 5.52 0.83
CA ALA A 97 -5.83 6.65 1.75
C ALA A 97 -4.39 7.03 2.12
N THR A 98 -3.48 6.06 2.29
CA THR A 98 -2.08 6.34 2.61
C THR A 98 -1.35 6.98 1.44
N ASP A 99 -1.49 6.47 0.23
CA ASP A 99 -0.78 6.95 -0.96
C ASP A 99 -1.27 8.32 -1.44
N THR A 100 -2.50 8.67 -1.10
CA THR A 100 -3.10 9.98 -1.39
C THR A 100 -2.99 10.97 -0.23
N GLY A 101 -2.38 10.58 0.88
CA GLY A 101 -2.35 11.40 2.10
C GLY A 101 -3.74 11.77 2.57
N CYS A 102 -4.65 10.81 2.59
CA CYS A 102 -6.09 11.00 2.85
C CYS A 102 -6.73 11.94 1.82
N PHE A 103 -6.53 11.65 0.53
CA PHE A 103 -7.09 12.37 -0.63
C PHE A 103 -6.65 13.85 -0.75
N ARG A 104 -5.47 14.20 -0.20
CA ARG A 104 -4.95 15.58 -0.21
C ARG A 104 -3.84 15.80 -1.24
N PHE A 105 -3.18 14.73 -1.70
CA PHE A 105 -2.08 14.84 -2.63
C PHE A 105 -2.56 15.01 -4.07
N SER A 106 -1.69 15.53 -4.92
CA SER A 106 -1.99 15.86 -6.32
C SER A 106 -2.24 14.62 -7.21
N ASN A 107 -1.88 13.43 -6.77
CA ASN A 107 -2.18 12.17 -7.44
C ASN A 107 -3.64 11.73 -7.25
N THR A 108 -4.41 12.37 -6.37
CA THR A 108 -5.83 12.07 -6.15
C THR A 108 -6.66 12.51 -7.37
N THR A 109 -7.33 11.55 -8.00
CA THR A 109 -8.14 11.75 -9.19
C THR A 109 -9.64 11.47 -8.93
N ALA A 110 -10.48 11.70 -9.94
CA ALA A 110 -11.89 11.28 -9.86
C ALA A 110 -12.03 9.75 -9.76
N GLU A 111 -11.15 9.00 -10.43
CA GLU A 111 -11.15 7.53 -10.38
C GLU A 111 -10.75 7.04 -8.97
N THR A 112 -9.79 7.71 -8.33
CA THR A 112 -9.43 7.45 -6.92
C THR A 112 -10.62 7.59 -5.99
N HIS A 113 -11.44 8.64 -6.17
CA HIS A 113 -12.65 8.82 -5.36
C HIS A 113 -13.73 7.78 -5.68
N LYS A 114 -13.86 7.34 -6.93
CA LYS A 114 -14.79 6.25 -7.29
C LYS A 114 -14.35 4.92 -6.66
N ALA A 115 -13.05 4.61 -6.70
CA ALA A 115 -12.51 3.43 -6.01
C ALA A 115 -12.79 3.50 -4.51
N ALA A 116 -12.53 4.64 -3.86
CA ALA A 116 -12.84 4.83 -2.45
C ALA A 116 -14.34 4.65 -2.14
N ALA A 117 -15.23 5.20 -2.98
CA ALA A 117 -16.67 5.03 -2.83
C ALA A 117 -17.07 3.56 -2.92
N ALA A 118 -16.56 2.82 -3.91
CA ALA A 118 -16.83 1.37 -4.05
C ALA A 118 -16.35 0.57 -2.83
N LEU A 119 -15.20 0.93 -2.25
CA LEU A 119 -14.68 0.29 -1.05
C LEU A 119 -15.53 0.59 0.18
N ILE A 120 -16.08 1.81 0.30
CA ILE A 120 -17.02 2.17 1.36
C ILE A 120 -18.33 1.37 1.21
N GLU A 121 -18.85 1.26 0.00
CA GLU A 121 -20.03 0.44 -0.30
C GLU A 121 -19.80 -1.05 0.00
N ALA A 122 -18.58 -1.54 -0.20
CA ALA A 122 -18.17 -2.89 0.15
C ALA A 122 -17.96 -3.10 1.67
N GLY A 123 -18.07 -2.05 2.48
CA GLY A 123 -18.07 -2.10 3.94
C GLY A 123 -16.72 -1.76 4.61
N ALA A 124 -15.87 -0.97 3.96
CA ALA A 124 -14.65 -0.45 4.61
C ALA A 124 -15.01 0.41 5.83
N ASP A 125 -14.37 0.15 6.97
CA ASP A 125 -14.53 0.90 8.23
C ASP A 125 -13.71 2.20 8.22
N VAL A 126 -14.16 3.16 7.43
CA VAL A 126 -13.42 4.39 7.10
C VAL A 126 -13.13 5.24 8.34
N GLU A 127 -14.11 5.38 9.25
CA GLU A 127 -13.93 6.17 10.48
C GLU A 127 -12.76 5.63 11.29
N ARG A 128 -12.77 4.34 11.57
CA ARG A 128 -11.73 3.68 12.36
C ARG A 128 -10.36 3.68 11.65
N LEU A 129 -10.36 3.53 10.32
CA LEU A 129 -9.13 3.56 9.53
C LEU A 129 -8.49 4.96 9.57
N ASN A 130 -9.28 6.01 9.33
CA ASN A 130 -8.77 7.39 9.32
C ASN A 130 -8.29 7.82 10.71
N GLU A 131 -9.03 7.50 11.77
CA GLU A 131 -8.59 7.74 13.14
C GLU A 131 -7.22 7.11 13.40
N ARG A 132 -7.04 5.83 13.03
CA ARG A 132 -5.80 5.10 13.30
C ARG A 132 -4.63 5.57 12.44
N LEU A 133 -4.87 5.87 11.17
CA LEU A 133 -3.81 6.21 10.21
C LEU A 133 -3.34 7.66 10.37
N PHE A 134 -4.26 8.59 10.62
CA PHE A 134 -3.97 10.01 10.48
C PHE A 134 -4.17 10.83 11.76
N GLU A 135 -5.01 10.37 12.69
CA GLU A 135 -5.36 11.13 13.89
C GLU A 135 -4.69 10.57 15.16
N SER A 136 -4.56 9.25 15.26
CA SER A 136 -3.94 8.61 16.43
C SER A 136 -2.44 8.85 16.49
N ARG A 137 -1.97 9.38 17.60
CA ARG A 137 -0.55 9.60 17.88
C ARG A 137 -0.14 8.91 19.16
N SER A 138 0.89 8.07 19.12
CA SER A 138 1.46 7.51 20.34
C SER A 138 2.18 8.60 21.15
N HIS A 139 2.25 8.44 22.47
CA HIS A 139 3.00 9.34 23.33
C HIS A 139 4.48 9.46 22.89
N ALA A 140 5.10 8.35 22.50
CA ALA A 140 6.47 8.33 21.99
C ALA A 140 6.63 9.19 20.71
N ARG A 141 5.65 9.12 19.79
CA ARG A 141 5.66 9.95 18.58
C ARG A 141 5.55 11.43 18.91
N VAL A 142 4.66 11.82 19.83
CA VAL A 142 4.50 13.22 20.24
C VAL A 142 5.80 13.75 20.88
N ILE A 143 6.47 12.96 21.70
CA ILE A 143 7.77 13.33 22.29
C ILE A 143 8.83 13.49 21.19
N ALA A 144 8.92 12.57 20.25
CA ALA A 144 9.88 12.65 19.14
C ALA A 144 9.63 13.87 18.25
N GLU A 145 8.36 14.16 17.91
CA GLU A 145 7.97 15.36 17.16
C GLU A 145 8.38 16.65 17.92
N ARG A 146 8.15 16.71 19.23
CA ARG A 146 8.61 17.85 20.06
C ARG A 146 10.12 18.02 19.99
N MET A 147 10.89 16.94 20.19
CA MET A 147 12.36 17.01 20.13
C MET A 147 12.85 17.46 18.76
N ALA A 148 12.22 17.01 17.68
CA ALA A 148 12.55 17.43 16.32
C ALA A 148 12.25 18.93 16.12
N LEU A 149 11.11 19.42 16.62
CA LEU A 149 10.75 20.83 16.53
C LEU A 149 11.68 21.72 17.35
N GLU A 150 12.11 21.28 18.54
CA GLU A 150 13.09 21.99 19.39
C GLU A 150 14.47 22.09 18.75
N SER A 151 14.83 21.17 17.83
CA SER A 151 16.11 21.16 17.11
C SER A 151 16.11 21.94 15.79
N LEU A 152 14.98 22.57 15.42
CA LEU A 152 14.88 23.31 14.16
C LEU A 152 15.76 24.57 14.18
N GLU A 153 16.63 24.67 13.19
CA GLU A 153 17.38 25.88 12.88
C GLU A 153 16.82 26.51 11.60
N PHE A 154 16.39 27.76 11.67
CA PHE A 154 15.90 28.50 10.52
C PHE A 154 17.07 29.15 9.77
N CYS A 155 17.38 28.62 8.57
CA CYS A 155 18.30 29.25 7.65
C CYS A 155 17.51 30.04 6.60
N LEU A 156 17.64 31.39 6.63
CA LEU A 156 17.08 32.25 5.60
C LEU A 156 18.05 32.26 4.41
N LEU A 157 17.70 31.53 3.35
CA LEU A 157 18.33 31.67 2.03
C LEU A 157 17.58 32.79 1.29
N TYR A 158 18.25 33.93 1.12
CA TYR A 158 17.79 35.01 0.25
C TYR A 158 18.20 34.74 -1.19
#